data_64d3ceea0611a02687f9f573ac6feb2c
#
_entry.id   64d3ceea0611a02687f9f573ac6feb2c
#
_cell.length_a   1.000
_cell.length_b   1.000
_cell.length_c   1.000
_cell.angle_alpha   90.00
_cell.angle_beta   90.00
_cell.angle_gamma   90.00
#
_symmetry.space_group_name_H-M   'P 1'
#
loop_
_entity.id
_entity.type
_entity.pdbx_description
1 polymer ?
#
loop_
_entity_poly.entity_id
_entity_poly.type
_entity_poly.pdbx_seq_one_letter_code
_entity_poly.pdbx_strand_id
1 'polypeptide(L)'
;MGQSAVADTITIGKGSGIVWEGMPFSVSNIVTVQSASTSSSLYYGVASFVKAPQSGTGCAIGALTTIAGYQAYKIAPGVGIVPRANISANYTLANNTSETLTGTMGLPETRAVTSNGSIITNPLSTGRQWCVPPRMSAVDYFYKAGTPINATAAGTVIIVADGTQTSQNNIALDLWFETITYNSIANKQVIPAGTVLRISTLECTVNTPVMIDFGTVAKNLQSGAELSSLSYPFITQCSQPSAQVNANINVQFRALTSLYGGVAARLALNEGGGYITGEINNAVTGSGSCNSTNGVKFNSTPLKIGSITSAQTSQTITNQVTWRLCSGGSSLPTGTVSAAAEMPVTFN
;
A
#
# COMPACT_ATOMS: atom_id res chain seq x y z
N MET A 1 -23.50 -5.34 -2.60
CA MET A 1 -23.13 -6.76 -2.81
C MET A 1 -21.73 -6.92 -2.24
N GLY A 2 -21.58 -7.59 -1.08
CA GLY A 2 -20.28 -7.87 -0.48
C GLY A 2 -19.61 -8.98 -1.29
N GLN A 3 -18.47 -8.71 -1.88
CA GLN A 3 -17.60 -9.77 -2.35
C GLN A 3 -17.13 -10.55 -1.12
N SER A 4 -17.49 -11.83 -1.04
CA SER A 4 -16.85 -12.74 -0.09
C SER A 4 -15.39 -12.84 -0.47
N ALA A 5 -14.52 -12.28 0.35
CA ALA A 5 -13.09 -12.43 0.17
C ALA A 5 -12.75 -13.93 0.36
N VAL A 6 -12.19 -14.53 -0.67
CA VAL A 6 -11.72 -15.92 -0.64
C VAL A 6 -10.37 -15.94 0.06
N ALA A 7 -10.20 -16.91 0.98
CA ALA A 7 -8.89 -17.18 1.57
C ALA A 7 -7.86 -17.46 0.46
N ASP A 8 -6.72 -16.79 0.49
CA ASP A 8 -5.71 -16.87 -0.55
C ASP A 8 -4.34 -17.28 0.02
N THR A 9 -3.49 -17.86 -0.80
CA THR A 9 -2.12 -18.15 -0.45
C THR A 9 -1.20 -17.14 -1.12
N ILE A 10 -0.64 -16.24 -0.31
CA ILE A 10 0.39 -15.31 -0.76
C ILE A 10 1.72 -16.05 -0.76
N THR A 11 2.47 -15.98 -1.85
CA THR A 11 3.82 -16.55 -1.92
C THR A 11 4.83 -15.42 -2.05
N ILE A 12 5.86 -15.43 -1.18
CA ILE A 12 7.01 -14.55 -1.29
C ILE A 12 8.29 -15.38 -1.49
N GLY A 13 9.27 -14.76 -2.11
CA GLY A 13 10.63 -15.32 -2.27
C GLY A 13 11.59 -14.80 -1.21
N LYS A 14 12.91 -14.91 -1.51
CA LYS A 14 14.00 -14.43 -0.64
C LYS A 14 14.38 -12.96 -0.79
N GLY A 15 13.60 -12.16 -1.48
CA GLY A 15 13.87 -10.73 -1.64
C GLY A 15 13.97 -9.96 -0.32
N SER A 16 14.49 -8.73 -0.36
CA SER A 16 14.48 -7.80 0.76
C SER A 16 13.78 -6.49 0.38
N GLY A 17 13.30 -5.75 1.38
CA GLY A 17 12.45 -4.60 1.17
C GLY A 17 10.98 -4.98 1.06
N ILE A 18 10.22 -4.31 0.19
CA ILE A 18 8.83 -4.69 -0.11
C ILE A 18 8.87 -5.89 -1.06
N VAL A 19 8.42 -7.05 -0.57
CA VAL A 19 8.42 -8.29 -1.34
C VAL A 19 7.03 -8.67 -1.87
N TRP A 20 6.00 -8.01 -1.37
CA TRP A 20 4.63 -8.17 -1.86
C TRP A 20 3.75 -6.98 -1.46
N GLU A 21 2.84 -6.58 -2.33
CA GLU A 21 1.76 -5.62 -2.03
C GLU A 21 0.48 -6.07 -2.74
N GLY A 22 -0.64 -6.02 -2.01
CA GLY A 22 -1.93 -6.43 -2.55
C GLY A 22 -3.04 -6.35 -1.52
N MET A 23 -4.11 -7.10 -1.73
CA MET A 23 -5.32 -7.09 -0.90
C MET A 23 -5.84 -5.67 -0.67
N PRO A 24 -6.31 -5.00 -1.72
CA PRO A 24 -6.95 -3.71 -1.54
C PRO A 24 -8.15 -3.84 -0.61
N PHE A 25 -8.23 -2.95 0.37
CA PHE A 25 -9.30 -2.96 1.36
C PHE A 25 -9.95 -1.58 1.51
N SER A 26 -11.20 -1.61 1.94
CA SER A 26 -11.94 -0.42 2.41
C SER A 26 -12.81 -0.87 3.57
N VAL A 27 -12.54 -0.36 4.75
CA VAL A 27 -13.21 -0.75 6.00
C VAL A 27 -13.68 0.47 6.77
N SER A 28 -14.77 0.29 7.53
CA SER A 28 -15.32 1.34 8.38
C SER A 28 -15.75 0.76 9.73
N ASN A 29 -15.54 1.55 10.77
CA ASN A 29 -16.01 1.29 12.12
C ASN A 29 -16.91 2.43 12.59
N ILE A 30 -17.95 2.05 13.33
CA ILE A 30 -18.78 2.96 14.10
C ILE A 30 -18.78 2.46 15.53
N VAL A 31 -18.39 3.31 16.47
CA VAL A 31 -18.41 2.99 17.90
C VAL A 31 -19.01 4.14 18.67
N THR A 32 -19.94 3.86 19.59
CA THR A 32 -20.50 4.87 20.48
C THR A 32 -19.67 4.93 21.75
N VAL A 33 -19.23 6.12 22.11
CA VAL A 33 -18.50 6.39 23.37
C VAL A 33 -19.44 6.17 24.55
N GLN A 34 -19.18 5.15 25.37
CA GLN A 34 -20.06 4.82 26.51
C GLN A 34 -19.82 5.77 27.69
N SER A 35 -18.58 6.12 27.95
CA SER A 35 -18.23 7.04 29.04
C SER A 35 -17.01 7.90 28.68
N ALA A 36 -16.94 9.09 29.19
CA ALA A 36 -15.77 9.95 29.08
C ALA A 36 -14.61 9.38 29.91
N SER A 37 -13.40 9.42 29.39
CA SER A 37 -12.19 9.09 30.14
C SER A 37 -11.44 10.35 30.52
N THR A 38 -10.88 10.35 31.74
CA THR A 38 -10.02 11.42 32.27
C THR A 38 -8.55 11.00 32.34
N SER A 39 -8.22 9.75 31.94
CA SER A 39 -6.88 9.22 32.10
C SER A 39 -6.01 9.56 30.89
N SER A 40 -4.99 10.38 31.09
CA SER A 40 -3.97 10.72 30.12
C SER A 40 -3.03 9.55 29.76
N SER A 41 -3.06 8.47 30.55
CA SER A 41 -2.22 7.28 30.31
C SER A 41 -2.81 6.32 29.29
N LEU A 42 -4.07 6.51 28.87
CA LEU A 42 -4.79 5.61 27.98
C LEU A 42 -5.01 6.30 26.64
N TYR A 43 -4.24 5.86 25.66
CA TYR A 43 -4.31 6.38 24.29
C TYR A 43 -5.40 5.63 23.51
N TYR A 44 -6.59 6.22 23.44
CA TYR A 44 -7.68 5.64 22.65
C TYR A 44 -7.51 5.94 21.18
N GLY A 45 -7.15 4.93 20.39
CA GLY A 45 -6.97 5.08 18.96
C GLY A 45 -8.28 5.31 18.23
N VAL A 46 -8.48 6.48 17.66
CA VAL A 46 -9.60 6.72 16.75
C VAL A 46 -9.49 5.87 15.49
N ALA A 47 -8.27 5.59 15.07
CA ALA A 47 -7.95 4.62 14.03
C ALA A 47 -6.66 3.88 14.42
N SER A 48 -6.69 2.55 14.33
CA SER A 48 -5.52 1.71 14.58
C SER A 48 -5.55 0.44 13.72
N PHE A 49 -4.36 -0.10 13.43
CA PHE A 49 -4.22 -1.44 12.88
C PHE A 49 -3.56 -2.36 13.90
N VAL A 50 -4.12 -3.54 14.06
CA VAL A 50 -3.70 -4.54 15.04
C VAL A 50 -3.63 -5.93 14.42
N LYS A 51 -2.76 -6.81 14.96
CA LYS A 51 -2.64 -8.18 14.50
C LYS A 51 -3.86 -9.04 14.85
N ALA A 52 -4.49 -8.77 15.99
CA ALA A 52 -5.67 -9.49 16.47
C ALA A 52 -6.56 -8.53 17.23
N PRO A 53 -7.90 -8.73 17.25
CA PRO A 53 -8.82 -7.91 18.01
C PRO A 53 -8.37 -7.80 19.47
N GLN A 54 -8.34 -6.57 19.97
CA GLN A 54 -7.95 -6.29 21.34
C GLN A 54 -9.17 -6.19 22.24
N SER A 55 -9.02 -6.61 23.49
CA SER A 55 -10.04 -6.45 24.53
C SER A 55 -9.70 -5.33 25.52
N GLY A 56 -8.61 -4.62 25.28
CA GLY A 56 -8.07 -3.60 26.20
C GLY A 56 -8.38 -2.18 25.76
N THR A 57 -8.10 -1.24 26.65
CA THR A 57 -8.23 0.19 26.39
C THR A 57 -6.91 0.77 25.88
N GLY A 58 -6.98 1.59 24.84
CA GLY A 58 -5.83 2.32 24.32
C GLY A 58 -5.26 1.76 23.03
N CYS A 59 -4.36 2.54 22.42
CA CYS A 59 -3.56 2.09 21.29
C CYS A 59 -2.77 0.86 21.72
N ALA A 60 -3.06 -0.26 21.08
CA ALA A 60 -2.74 -1.58 21.59
C ALA A 60 -1.26 -1.83 21.88
N ILE A 61 -1.04 -2.75 22.75
CA ILE A 61 0.27 -3.24 23.14
C ILE A 61 0.73 -4.23 22.07
N GLY A 62 1.71 -3.86 21.29
CA GLY A 62 2.35 -4.76 20.33
C GLY A 62 3.54 -4.03 19.73
N ALA A 63 4.72 -4.62 19.87
CA ALA A 63 5.93 -4.01 19.36
C ALA A 63 5.97 -4.13 17.83
N LEU A 64 6.04 -3.00 17.13
CA LEU A 64 6.55 -2.98 15.77
C LEU A 64 8.04 -3.30 15.80
N THR A 65 8.52 -4.00 14.78
CA THR A 65 9.91 -4.36 14.61
C THR A 65 10.41 -3.73 13.32
N THR A 66 11.62 -3.24 13.29
CA THR A 66 12.23 -2.77 12.05
C THR A 66 12.69 -3.96 11.22
N ILE A 67 12.13 -4.11 10.01
CA ILE A 67 12.48 -5.13 9.03
C ILE A 67 12.80 -4.42 7.72
N ALA A 68 13.99 -4.56 7.19
CA ALA A 68 14.46 -3.88 5.98
C ALA A 68 14.21 -2.35 5.99
N GLY A 69 14.32 -1.71 7.16
CA GLY A 69 14.07 -0.28 7.32
C GLY A 69 12.60 0.12 7.56
N TYR A 70 11.67 -0.83 7.48
CA TYR A 70 10.24 -0.59 7.70
C TYR A 70 9.82 -0.96 9.12
N GLN A 71 8.98 -0.13 9.73
CA GLN A 71 8.29 -0.50 10.96
C GLN A 71 7.18 -1.50 10.60
N ALA A 72 7.29 -2.74 11.03
CA ALA A 72 6.44 -3.83 10.61
C ALA A 72 5.97 -4.71 11.78
N TYR A 73 4.83 -5.34 11.61
CA TYR A 73 4.40 -6.45 12.45
C TYR A 73 5.16 -7.70 12.03
N LYS A 74 6.01 -8.23 12.91
CA LYS A 74 6.72 -9.48 12.63
C LYS A 74 5.74 -10.65 12.56
N ILE A 75 5.73 -11.36 11.44
CA ILE A 75 4.90 -12.54 11.19
C ILE A 75 5.71 -13.82 11.08
N ALA A 76 6.99 -13.71 10.67
CA ALA A 76 7.97 -14.79 10.65
C ALA A 76 9.39 -14.21 10.86
N PRO A 77 10.42 -15.05 11.07
CA PRO A 77 11.81 -14.57 11.07
C PRO A 77 12.12 -13.81 9.78
N GLY A 78 12.59 -12.55 9.91
CA GLY A 78 12.93 -11.69 8.79
C GLY A 78 11.75 -11.20 7.94
N VAL A 79 10.49 -11.43 8.35
CA VAL A 79 9.30 -11.05 7.58
C VAL A 79 8.29 -10.31 8.44
N GLY A 80 7.73 -9.25 7.90
CA GLY A 80 6.71 -8.44 8.55
C GLY A 80 5.59 -7.98 7.63
N ILE A 81 4.48 -7.58 8.23
CA ILE A 81 3.33 -7.00 7.56
C ILE A 81 3.23 -5.52 7.88
N VAL A 82 2.85 -4.70 6.90
CA VAL A 82 2.68 -3.24 7.02
C VAL A 82 1.42 -2.82 6.27
N PRO A 83 0.50 -2.04 6.85
CA PRO A 83 -0.57 -1.41 6.08
C PRO A 83 -0.02 -0.23 5.28
N ARG A 84 -0.60 0.01 4.13
CA ARG A 84 -0.46 1.26 3.37
C ARG A 84 -1.87 1.81 3.20
N ALA A 85 -2.28 2.69 4.10
CA ALA A 85 -3.67 3.11 4.18
C ALA A 85 -3.84 4.61 4.31
N ASN A 86 -4.87 5.14 3.66
CA ASN A 86 -5.47 6.42 4.00
C ASN A 86 -6.54 6.19 5.06
N ILE A 87 -6.59 7.08 6.04
CA ILE A 87 -7.54 7.02 7.15
C ILE A 87 -8.33 8.31 7.25
N SER A 88 -9.56 8.20 7.73
CA SER A 88 -10.40 9.34 8.08
C SER A 88 -11.26 8.99 9.29
N ALA A 89 -11.52 9.95 10.15
CA ALA A 89 -12.44 9.78 11.27
C ALA A 89 -13.17 11.06 11.60
N ASN A 90 -14.40 10.92 12.12
CA ASN A 90 -15.22 12.01 12.66
C ASN A 90 -15.61 11.64 14.08
N TYR A 91 -15.43 12.56 15.02
CA TYR A 91 -15.71 12.37 16.44
C TYR A 91 -16.02 13.68 17.15
N THR A 92 -16.60 13.59 18.33
CA THR A 92 -16.87 14.75 19.19
C THR A 92 -16.05 14.66 20.46
N LEU A 93 -15.32 15.72 20.78
CA LEU A 93 -14.57 15.85 22.02
C LEU A 93 -15.51 16.17 23.19
N ALA A 94 -15.05 15.92 24.41
CA ALA A 94 -15.85 16.13 25.62
C ALA A 94 -16.27 17.61 25.82
N ASN A 95 -15.51 18.54 25.28
CA ASN A 95 -15.85 19.98 25.27
C ASN A 95 -16.91 20.37 24.21
N ASN A 96 -17.57 19.39 23.56
CA ASN A 96 -18.54 19.53 22.47
C ASN A 96 -17.96 19.98 21.12
N THR A 97 -16.65 20.02 20.97
CA THR A 97 -16.05 20.32 19.66
C THR A 97 -16.12 19.07 18.77
N SER A 98 -16.70 19.21 17.60
CA SER A 98 -16.63 18.17 16.56
C SER A 98 -15.30 18.31 15.82
N GLU A 99 -14.60 17.21 15.65
CA GLU A 99 -13.35 17.15 14.89
C GLU A 99 -13.42 16.10 13.79
N THR A 100 -12.69 16.38 12.73
CA THR A 100 -12.34 15.40 11.71
C THR A 100 -10.83 15.14 11.75
N LEU A 101 -10.43 13.91 11.47
CA LEU A 101 -9.05 13.50 11.36
C LEU A 101 -8.87 12.85 10.00
N THR A 102 -7.82 13.21 9.27
CA THR A 102 -7.44 12.60 8.01
C THR A 102 -5.93 12.37 7.99
N GLY A 103 -5.49 11.32 7.31
CA GLY A 103 -4.07 11.03 7.23
C GLY A 103 -3.73 9.69 6.60
N THR A 104 -2.51 9.24 6.84
CA THR A 104 -1.98 7.95 6.39
C THR A 104 -1.60 7.08 7.58
N MET A 105 -1.56 5.77 7.37
CA MET A 105 -1.14 4.80 8.38
C MET A 105 -0.29 3.68 7.78
N GLY A 106 0.84 3.40 8.44
CA GLY A 106 1.85 2.46 7.97
C GLY A 106 2.79 3.11 6.97
N LEU A 107 2.56 2.98 5.69
CA LEU A 107 3.36 3.60 4.63
C LEU A 107 2.59 4.71 3.90
N PRO A 108 3.27 5.80 3.48
CA PRO A 108 4.71 6.09 3.68
C PRO A 108 5.06 6.38 5.13
N GLU A 109 4.13 6.86 5.94
CA GLU A 109 4.26 7.15 7.36
C GLU A 109 2.91 7.04 8.06
N THR A 110 2.92 6.89 9.37
CA THR A 110 1.71 7.06 10.18
C THR A 110 1.63 8.50 10.66
N ARG A 111 0.77 9.28 10.03
CA ARG A 111 0.57 10.70 10.30
C ARG A 111 -0.85 11.11 9.98
N ALA A 112 -1.46 11.84 10.88
CA ALA A 112 -2.80 12.40 10.68
C ALA A 112 -2.83 13.88 11.07
N VAL A 113 -3.81 14.60 10.51
CA VAL A 113 -4.09 16.00 10.81
C VAL A 113 -5.55 16.12 11.18
N THR A 114 -5.82 16.84 12.26
CA THR A 114 -7.19 17.14 12.70
C THR A 114 -7.69 18.44 12.09
N SER A 115 -8.99 18.63 12.06
CA SER A 115 -9.63 19.86 11.54
C SER A 115 -9.21 21.13 12.28
N ASN A 116 -8.69 21.03 13.50
CA ASN A 116 -8.14 22.17 14.26
C ASN A 116 -6.62 22.37 14.00
N GLY A 117 -6.02 21.63 13.06
CA GLY A 117 -4.62 21.76 12.69
C GLY A 117 -3.63 20.99 13.56
N SER A 118 -4.09 20.18 14.51
CA SER A 118 -3.19 19.31 15.30
C SER A 118 -2.62 18.21 14.45
N ILE A 119 -1.29 18.01 14.52
CA ILE A 119 -0.59 16.92 13.85
C ILE A 119 -0.43 15.78 14.84
N ILE A 120 -0.84 14.59 14.43
CA ILE A 120 -0.74 13.38 15.22
C ILE A 120 0.15 12.41 14.44
N THR A 121 1.24 11.99 15.06
CA THR A 121 2.16 10.99 14.51
C THR A 121 2.08 9.70 15.30
N ASN A 122 2.40 8.61 14.64
CA ASN A 122 2.42 7.29 15.27
C ASN A 122 3.53 7.19 16.30
N PRO A 123 3.32 6.28 17.13
CA PRO A 123 2.84 6.50 18.49
C PRO A 123 3.92 7.14 19.27
N LEU A 124 3.53 8.01 19.95
CA LEU A 124 4.10 8.49 21.15
C LEU A 124 4.96 7.43 21.81
N SER A 125 6.20 7.37 21.42
CA SER A 125 7.35 6.89 22.20
C SER A 125 7.57 5.40 22.50
N THR A 126 6.73 4.45 22.18
CA THR A 126 6.94 3.09 22.73
C THR A 126 6.63 1.91 21.83
N GLY A 127 6.97 1.93 20.53
CA GLY A 127 6.94 0.72 19.69
C GLY A 127 5.57 0.02 19.61
N ARG A 128 4.51 0.78 19.77
CA ARG A 128 3.14 0.30 19.65
C ARG A 128 2.72 0.25 18.20
N GLN A 129 1.72 -0.54 17.91
CA GLN A 129 1.11 -0.73 16.60
C GLN A 129 0.71 0.61 15.97
N TRP A 130 0.45 0.62 14.67
CA TRP A 130 -0.05 1.80 13.99
C TRP A 130 -1.35 2.28 14.63
N CYS A 131 -1.32 3.46 15.19
CA CYS A 131 -2.43 4.01 15.94
C CYS A 131 -2.38 5.53 15.92
N VAL A 132 -3.49 6.17 15.65
CA VAL A 132 -3.66 7.62 15.75
C VAL A 132 -4.75 7.92 16.77
N PRO A 133 -4.34 8.37 17.96
CA PRO A 133 -5.26 8.86 18.96
C PRO A 133 -5.74 10.27 18.56
N PRO A 134 -6.86 10.76 19.11
CA PRO A 134 -7.24 12.16 18.98
C PRO A 134 -6.25 13.07 19.72
N ARG A 135 -6.59 14.34 19.83
CA ARG A 135 -5.79 15.28 20.64
C ARG A 135 -5.48 14.69 22.01
N MET A 136 -4.21 14.66 22.33
CA MET A 136 -3.72 14.16 23.62
C MET A 136 -3.36 15.32 24.53
N SER A 137 -4.34 15.80 25.26
CA SER A 137 -4.11 16.68 26.39
C SER A 137 -4.28 15.89 27.69
N ALA A 138 -3.36 16.05 28.62
CA ALA A 138 -3.45 15.41 29.93
C ALA A 138 -4.64 15.93 30.77
N VAL A 139 -5.34 16.94 30.32
CA VAL A 139 -6.36 17.69 31.06
C VAL A 139 -7.75 17.53 30.46
N ASP A 140 -7.84 17.15 29.18
CA ASP A 140 -9.12 17.08 28.47
C ASP A 140 -9.59 15.63 28.31
N TYR A 141 -10.87 15.44 28.41
CA TYR A 141 -11.54 14.22 27.99
C TYR A 141 -11.38 14.04 26.48
N PHE A 142 -11.04 12.84 26.06
CA PHE A 142 -10.82 12.61 24.62
C PHE A 142 -12.10 12.68 23.83
N TYR A 143 -13.14 11.99 24.27
CA TYR A 143 -14.40 11.86 23.54
C TYR A 143 -15.59 12.18 24.39
N LYS A 144 -16.63 12.73 23.78
CA LYS A 144 -17.92 12.97 24.42
C LYS A 144 -18.71 11.68 24.57
N ALA A 145 -19.12 11.36 25.79
CA ALA A 145 -20.01 10.23 26.05
C ALA A 145 -21.35 10.35 25.28
N GLY A 146 -21.85 9.23 24.80
CA GLY A 146 -23.11 9.16 24.04
C GLY A 146 -22.99 9.57 22.56
N THR A 147 -21.80 9.95 22.08
CA THR A 147 -21.60 10.33 20.67
C THR A 147 -20.91 9.23 19.88
N PRO A 148 -21.20 9.09 18.58
CA PRO A 148 -20.51 8.14 17.73
C PRO A 148 -19.14 8.64 17.29
N ILE A 149 -18.21 7.71 17.12
CA ILE A 149 -16.99 7.86 16.34
C ILE A 149 -17.18 7.05 15.06
N ASN A 150 -16.97 7.69 13.92
CA ASN A 150 -16.98 7.04 12.62
C ASN A 150 -15.55 7.08 12.08
N ALA A 151 -14.95 5.92 11.87
CA ALA A 151 -13.60 5.82 11.35
C ALA A 151 -13.55 4.93 10.10
N THR A 152 -12.75 5.33 9.12
CA THR A 152 -12.56 4.59 7.87
C THR A 152 -11.09 4.41 7.57
N ALA A 153 -10.77 3.31 6.90
CA ALA A 153 -9.45 3.08 6.33
C ALA A 153 -9.58 2.41 4.96
N ALA A 154 -8.79 2.86 4.00
CA ALA A 154 -8.72 2.25 2.67
C ALA A 154 -7.27 2.22 2.18
N GLY A 155 -6.87 1.13 1.54
CA GLY A 155 -5.49 0.97 1.09
C GLY A 155 -5.15 -0.45 0.68
N THR A 156 -3.89 -0.84 0.89
CA THR A 156 -3.34 -2.16 0.59
C THR A 156 -2.55 -2.72 1.78
N VAL A 157 -2.30 -4.02 1.74
CA VAL A 157 -1.43 -4.74 2.67
C VAL A 157 -0.09 -4.96 2.00
N ILE A 158 0.99 -4.74 2.74
CA ILE A 158 2.37 -4.91 2.29
C ILE A 158 3.05 -5.98 3.14
N ILE A 159 3.84 -6.83 2.50
CA ILE A 159 4.77 -7.72 3.18
C ILE A 159 6.18 -7.23 2.89
N VAL A 160 6.95 -7.04 3.97
CA VAL A 160 8.37 -6.66 3.93
C VAL A 160 9.23 -7.81 4.42
N ALA A 161 10.44 -7.93 3.87
CA ALA A 161 11.41 -8.94 4.27
C ALA A 161 12.83 -8.36 4.31
N ASP A 162 13.72 -8.97 5.09
CA ASP A 162 15.11 -8.53 5.24
C ASP A 162 16.13 -9.38 4.47
N GLY A 163 15.65 -10.38 3.70
CA GLY A 163 16.50 -11.30 2.93
C GLY A 163 16.96 -12.53 3.72
N THR A 164 16.71 -12.60 5.04
CA THR A 164 17.12 -13.74 5.89
C THR A 164 16.05 -14.81 6.06
N GLN A 165 14.85 -14.58 5.50
CA GLN A 165 13.72 -15.48 5.64
C GLN A 165 14.03 -16.89 5.11
N THR A 166 13.59 -17.89 5.85
CA THR A 166 13.68 -19.29 5.46
C THR A 166 12.35 -19.78 4.91
N SER A 167 12.42 -20.83 4.08
CA SER A 167 11.23 -21.47 3.51
C SER A 167 10.27 -21.94 4.59
N GLN A 168 9.03 -21.46 4.53
CA GLN A 168 7.96 -21.83 5.45
C GLN A 168 6.63 -21.85 4.72
N ASN A 169 5.72 -22.71 5.16
CA ASN A 169 4.35 -22.81 4.63
C ASN A 169 3.34 -22.45 5.71
N ASN A 170 2.15 -22.03 5.28
CA ASN A 170 0.97 -21.83 6.13
C ASN A 170 1.17 -20.87 7.30
N ILE A 171 1.92 -19.77 7.11
CA ILE A 171 2.00 -18.69 8.09
C ILE A 171 0.67 -17.93 8.04
N ALA A 172 -0.11 -18.02 9.10
CA ALA A 172 -1.39 -17.30 9.17
C ALA A 172 -1.17 -15.79 9.12
N LEU A 173 -1.91 -15.12 8.25
CA LEU A 173 -1.94 -13.67 8.16
C LEU A 173 -3.20 -13.14 8.82
N ASP A 174 -3.03 -12.13 9.66
CA ASP A 174 -4.14 -11.44 10.29
C ASP A 174 -3.83 -9.96 10.47
N LEU A 175 -4.81 -9.11 10.15
CA LEU A 175 -4.74 -7.67 10.33
C LEU A 175 -6.15 -7.13 10.51
N TRP A 176 -6.35 -6.31 11.53
CA TRP A 176 -7.63 -5.72 11.88
C TRP A 176 -7.52 -4.21 11.93
N PHE A 177 -8.57 -3.54 11.48
CA PHE A 177 -8.77 -2.11 11.70
C PHE A 177 -9.66 -1.92 12.92
N GLU A 178 -9.18 -1.14 13.90
CA GLU A 178 -9.88 -0.90 15.15
C GLU A 178 -10.10 0.58 15.41
N THR A 179 -11.24 0.85 16.05
CA THR A 179 -11.56 2.14 16.66
C THR A 179 -11.84 1.89 18.13
N ILE A 180 -11.05 2.53 18.98
CA ILE A 180 -11.02 2.24 20.41
C ILE A 180 -11.43 3.47 21.21
N THR A 181 -12.36 3.29 22.13
CA THR A 181 -12.75 4.27 23.14
C THR A 181 -12.65 3.66 24.53
N TYR A 182 -12.91 4.46 25.56
CA TYR A 182 -13.09 3.90 26.88
C TYR A 182 -14.33 2.99 26.92
N ASN A 183 -14.14 1.73 27.27
CA ASN A 183 -15.16 0.69 27.35
C ASN A 183 -15.88 0.33 26.03
N SER A 184 -15.39 0.78 24.87
CA SER A 184 -15.98 0.38 23.59
C SER A 184 -14.90 0.22 22.52
N ILE A 185 -15.02 -0.87 21.77
CA ILE A 185 -14.14 -1.19 20.65
C ILE A 185 -15.00 -1.65 19.47
N ALA A 186 -14.74 -1.11 18.31
CA ALA A 186 -15.22 -1.66 17.05
C ALA A 186 -14.02 -2.12 16.23
N ASN A 187 -14.13 -3.28 15.61
CA ASN A 187 -13.08 -3.84 14.77
C ASN A 187 -13.63 -4.42 13.47
N LYS A 188 -12.82 -4.39 12.44
CA LYS A 188 -13.07 -5.02 11.12
C LYS A 188 -11.82 -5.72 10.66
N GLN A 189 -11.97 -6.95 10.23
CA GLN A 189 -10.89 -7.71 9.62
C GLN A 189 -10.51 -7.11 8.27
N VAL A 190 -9.22 -6.87 8.06
CA VAL A 190 -8.64 -6.32 6.83
C VAL A 190 -8.18 -7.44 5.92
N ILE A 191 -7.48 -8.41 6.46
CA ILE A 191 -7.05 -9.61 5.74
C ILE A 191 -8.14 -10.67 5.89
N PRO A 192 -8.63 -11.26 4.77
CA PRO A 192 -9.63 -12.32 4.83
C PRO A 192 -9.18 -13.49 5.72
N ALA A 193 -10.10 -14.01 6.53
CA ALA A 193 -9.83 -15.17 7.37
C ALA A 193 -9.34 -16.37 6.53
N GLY A 194 -8.33 -17.07 7.03
CA GLY A 194 -7.73 -18.22 6.35
C GLY A 194 -6.67 -17.86 5.31
N THR A 195 -6.41 -16.59 5.08
CA THR A 195 -5.28 -16.17 4.24
C THR A 195 -3.96 -16.59 4.88
N VAL A 196 -3.09 -17.20 4.09
CA VAL A 196 -1.78 -17.68 4.56
C VAL A 196 -0.64 -17.14 3.70
N LEU A 197 0.52 -16.98 4.34
CA LEU A 197 1.77 -16.68 3.66
C LEU A 197 2.60 -17.93 3.50
N ARG A 198 3.16 -18.13 2.31
CA ARG A 198 4.18 -19.11 2.00
C ARG A 198 5.48 -18.39 1.65
N ILE A 199 6.56 -18.74 2.30
CA ILE A 199 7.91 -18.28 1.98
C ILE A 199 8.60 -19.39 1.17
N SER A 200 9.01 -19.09 -0.06
CA SER A 200 9.73 -20.02 -0.95
C SER A 200 11.17 -19.58 -1.16
N THR A 201 11.96 -20.41 -1.83
CA THR A 201 13.31 -20.04 -2.30
C THR A 201 13.27 -19.31 -3.64
N LEU A 202 12.07 -19.05 -4.17
CA LEU A 202 11.89 -18.35 -5.43
C LEU A 202 12.39 -16.90 -5.30
N GLU A 203 13.28 -16.54 -6.18
CA GLU A 203 13.73 -15.17 -6.37
C GLU A 203 13.79 -14.84 -7.85
N CYS A 204 13.45 -13.61 -8.19
CA CYS A 204 13.49 -13.10 -9.55
C CYS A 204 14.21 -11.75 -9.58
N THR A 205 15.00 -11.56 -10.62
CA THR A 205 15.60 -10.27 -10.97
C THR A 205 15.00 -9.76 -12.26
N VAL A 206 14.79 -8.44 -12.35
CA VAL A 206 14.30 -7.79 -13.57
C VAL A 206 15.45 -6.95 -14.15
N ASN A 207 15.75 -7.19 -15.42
CA ASN A 207 16.67 -6.38 -16.20
C ASN A 207 15.86 -5.47 -17.12
N THR A 208 15.80 -4.19 -16.76
CA THR A 208 15.18 -3.09 -17.52
C THR A 208 15.83 -1.78 -17.06
N PRO A 209 15.90 -0.73 -17.89
CA PRO A 209 16.39 0.56 -17.44
C PRO A 209 15.55 1.12 -16.29
N VAL A 210 16.24 1.64 -15.28
CA VAL A 210 15.61 2.29 -14.11
C VAL A 210 15.35 3.79 -14.35
N MET A 211 15.97 4.36 -15.38
CA MET A 211 15.77 5.73 -15.82
C MET A 211 15.43 5.74 -17.32
N ILE A 212 14.36 6.41 -17.65
CA ILE A 212 13.87 6.57 -19.02
C ILE A 212 13.98 8.05 -19.39
N ASP A 213 14.89 8.37 -20.28
CA ASP A 213 15.07 9.73 -20.79
C ASP A 213 14.46 9.85 -22.18
N PHE A 214 13.37 10.60 -22.30
CA PHE A 214 12.70 10.86 -23.57
C PHE A 214 13.44 11.92 -24.42
N GLY A 215 14.48 12.56 -23.87
CA GLY A 215 15.20 13.62 -24.53
C GLY A 215 14.38 14.90 -24.72
N THR A 216 14.81 15.73 -25.64
CA THR A 216 14.09 16.95 -26.01
C THR A 216 12.96 16.62 -26.99
N VAL A 217 11.72 16.92 -26.60
CA VAL A 217 10.53 16.65 -27.41
C VAL A 217 9.82 17.94 -27.83
N ALA A 218 9.25 17.93 -29.02
CA ALA A 218 8.43 19.05 -29.51
C ALA A 218 7.11 19.11 -28.73
N LYS A 219 6.72 20.30 -28.33
CA LYS A 219 5.44 20.53 -27.63
C LYS A 219 4.27 20.33 -28.57
N ASN A 220 3.29 19.54 -28.16
CA ASN A 220 1.99 19.38 -28.82
C ASN A 220 0.89 19.61 -27.80
N LEU A 221 0.05 20.61 -28.03
CA LEU A 221 -1.02 21.02 -27.10
C LEU A 221 -2.34 20.25 -27.30
N GLN A 222 -2.37 19.29 -28.22
CA GLN A 222 -3.51 18.41 -28.35
C GLN A 222 -3.51 17.40 -27.20
N SER A 223 -4.57 17.38 -26.40
CA SER A 223 -4.72 16.43 -25.31
C SER A 223 -4.69 14.98 -25.84
N GLY A 224 -3.88 14.13 -25.20
CA GLY A 224 -3.69 12.75 -25.60
C GLY A 224 -2.73 12.54 -26.77
N ALA A 225 -2.08 13.59 -27.28
CA ALA A 225 -1.04 13.42 -28.28
C ALA A 225 0.19 12.73 -27.68
N GLU A 226 0.73 11.73 -28.38
CA GLU A 226 2.02 11.14 -28.06
C GLU A 226 3.14 12.11 -28.45
N LEU A 227 4.00 12.44 -27.50
CA LEU A 227 5.13 13.35 -27.68
C LEU A 227 6.40 12.58 -28.00
N SER A 228 6.58 11.41 -27.38
CA SER A 228 7.72 10.52 -27.59
C SER A 228 7.35 9.12 -27.10
N SER A 229 8.00 8.10 -27.67
CA SER A 229 7.92 6.72 -27.17
C SER A 229 9.27 6.02 -27.23
N LEU A 230 9.55 5.20 -26.21
CA LEU A 230 10.78 4.44 -26.08
C LEU A 230 10.47 3.02 -25.64
N SER A 231 11.12 2.06 -26.29
CA SER A 231 10.95 0.65 -25.99
C SER A 231 12.24 0.03 -25.46
N TYR A 232 12.13 -0.78 -24.42
CA TYR A 232 13.26 -1.45 -23.80
C TYR A 232 12.97 -2.94 -23.56
N PRO A 233 14.02 -3.78 -23.55
CA PRO A 233 13.88 -5.14 -23.03
C PRO A 233 13.40 -5.12 -21.60
N PHE A 234 12.51 -6.07 -21.28
CA PHE A 234 11.98 -6.30 -19.95
C PHE A 234 12.13 -7.80 -19.64
N ILE A 235 13.34 -8.16 -19.17
CA ILE A 235 13.74 -9.54 -18.98
C ILE A 235 13.70 -9.87 -17.50
N THR A 236 12.93 -10.90 -17.14
CA THR A 236 12.85 -11.39 -15.77
C THR A 236 13.50 -12.76 -15.69
N GLN A 237 14.48 -12.90 -14.81
CA GLN A 237 15.18 -14.16 -14.54
C GLN A 237 14.78 -14.64 -13.15
N CYS A 238 14.17 -15.81 -13.08
CA CYS A 238 13.71 -16.43 -11.84
C CYS A 238 14.49 -17.70 -11.55
N SER A 239 14.74 -17.98 -10.27
CA SER A 239 15.44 -19.15 -9.78
C SER A 239 14.78 -19.67 -8.50
N GLN A 240 14.65 -20.98 -8.36
CA GLN A 240 14.14 -21.67 -7.17
C GLN A 240 14.91 -23.00 -6.97
N PRO A 241 16.11 -22.95 -6.42
CA PRO A 241 16.99 -24.10 -6.33
C PRO A 241 16.48 -25.22 -5.41
N SER A 242 15.61 -24.89 -4.46
CA SER A 242 15.00 -25.84 -3.53
C SER A 242 13.60 -25.40 -3.15
N ALA A 243 12.79 -26.28 -2.57
CA ALA A 243 11.40 -26.00 -2.19
C ALA A 243 10.61 -25.38 -3.34
N GLN A 244 10.74 -25.97 -4.53
CA GLN A 244 10.16 -25.47 -5.77
C GLN A 244 8.64 -25.39 -5.68
N VAL A 245 8.08 -24.31 -6.20
CA VAL A 245 6.65 -24.01 -6.18
C VAL A 245 6.15 -23.70 -7.58
N ASN A 246 4.86 -23.90 -7.80
CA ASN A 246 4.18 -23.27 -8.93
C ASN A 246 3.85 -21.84 -8.51
N ALA A 247 4.25 -20.87 -9.31
CA ALA A 247 3.94 -19.47 -9.05
C ALA A 247 3.73 -18.67 -10.35
N ASN A 248 2.77 -17.77 -10.34
CA ASN A 248 2.71 -16.71 -11.32
C ASN A 248 3.72 -15.63 -10.91
N ILE A 249 4.44 -15.12 -11.91
CA ILE A 249 5.36 -14.01 -11.74
C ILE A 249 4.64 -12.76 -12.18
N ASN A 250 4.48 -11.81 -11.27
CA ASN A 250 3.78 -10.57 -11.53
C ASN A 250 4.72 -9.38 -11.31
N VAL A 251 4.47 -8.30 -12.03
CA VAL A 251 5.00 -6.98 -11.72
C VAL A 251 3.87 -6.06 -11.33
N GLN A 252 4.14 -5.15 -10.44
CA GLN A 252 3.22 -4.09 -10.05
C GLN A 252 3.91 -2.76 -10.28
N PHE A 253 3.15 -1.73 -10.66
CA PHE A 253 3.68 -0.38 -10.73
C PHE A 253 2.87 0.50 -9.79
N ARG A 254 3.56 1.32 -9.02
CA ARG A 254 2.93 2.28 -8.11
C ARG A 254 3.47 3.67 -8.37
N ALA A 255 2.56 4.59 -8.65
CA ALA A 255 2.93 5.99 -8.79
C ALA A 255 3.55 6.52 -7.49
N LEU A 256 4.72 7.16 -7.59
CA LEU A 256 5.32 7.95 -6.51
C LEU A 256 4.90 9.43 -6.63
N THR A 257 4.47 9.84 -7.82
CA THR A 257 3.87 11.16 -8.06
C THR A 257 2.36 11.10 -7.81
N SER A 258 1.56 11.14 -8.85
CA SER A 258 0.11 10.99 -8.77
C SER A 258 -0.42 10.31 -10.04
N LEU A 259 -1.71 10.01 -10.06
CA LEU A 259 -2.39 9.53 -11.27
C LEU A 259 -2.98 10.72 -12.03
N TYR A 260 -2.64 10.88 -13.31
CA TYR A 260 -3.17 11.95 -14.13
C TYR A 260 -4.67 11.76 -14.37
N GLY A 261 -5.47 12.75 -13.93
CA GLY A 261 -6.92 12.69 -14.01
C GLY A 261 -7.55 11.53 -13.22
N GLY A 262 -6.86 10.96 -12.23
CA GLY A 262 -7.31 9.80 -11.46
C GLY A 262 -7.31 8.48 -12.27
N VAL A 263 -6.76 8.46 -13.48
CA VAL A 263 -6.73 7.27 -14.35
C VAL A 263 -5.54 6.40 -13.99
N ALA A 264 -5.80 5.15 -13.58
CA ALA A 264 -4.76 4.22 -13.13
C ALA A 264 -3.65 3.96 -14.15
N ALA A 265 -3.93 4.05 -15.46
CA ALA A 265 -2.95 3.83 -16.53
C ALA A 265 -2.15 5.09 -16.92
N ARG A 266 -2.25 6.19 -16.17
CA ARG A 266 -1.61 7.46 -16.48
C ARG A 266 -0.83 8.00 -15.29
N LEU A 267 0.50 7.91 -15.35
CA LEU A 267 1.40 8.47 -14.34
C LEU A 267 1.58 9.96 -14.60
N ALA A 268 1.15 10.82 -13.68
CA ALA A 268 1.26 12.26 -13.84
C ALA A 268 2.73 12.74 -13.81
N LEU A 269 3.06 13.75 -14.60
CA LEU A 269 4.31 14.49 -14.44
C LEU A 269 4.26 15.31 -13.15
N ASN A 270 5.39 15.47 -12.48
CA ASN A 270 5.53 16.31 -11.28
C ASN A 270 5.15 17.76 -11.57
N GLU A 271 5.53 18.24 -12.75
CA GLU A 271 5.30 19.60 -13.22
C GLU A 271 3.89 19.81 -13.77
N GLY A 272 3.08 18.74 -13.80
CA GLY A 272 1.73 18.75 -14.32
C GLY A 272 1.64 18.78 -15.85
N GLY A 273 0.43 18.92 -16.37
CA GLY A 273 0.13 19.15 -17.79
C GLY A 273 0.43 18.01 -18.75
N GLY A 274 0.99 16.90 -18.30
CA GLY A 274 1.29 15.73 -19.09
C GLY A 274 1.34 14.46 -18.24
N TYR A 275 1.53 13.33 -18.88
CA TYR A 275 1.56 12.03 -18.21
C TYR A 275 2.37 11.01 -18.99
N ILE A 276 2.74 9.92 -18.30
CA ILE A 276 3.38 8.76 -18.90
C ILE A 276 2.41 7.60 -18.92
N THR A 277 2.40 6.87 -20.04
CA THR A 277 1.72 5.56 -20.16
C THR A 277 2.74 4.48 -20.49
N GLY A 278 2.35 3.22 -20.27
CA GLY A 278 3.21 2.08 -20.54
C GLY A 278 2.46 0.91 -21.16
N GLU A 279 3.20 0.10 -21.91
CA GLU A 279 2.74 -1.15 -22.51
C GLU A 279 3.78 -2.23 -22.25
N ILE A 280 3.34 -3.41 -21.80
CA ILE A 280 4.17 -4.61 -21.79
C ILE A 280 3.58 -5.56 -22.82
N ASN A 281 4.42 -5.98 -23.78
CA ASN A 281 4.01 -6.82 -24.90
C ASN A 281 3.57 -8.24 -24.46
N ASN A 282 3.40 -9.15 -25.41
CA ASN A 282 2.95 -10.54 -25.18
C ASN A 282 1.58 -10.63 -24.47
N ALA A 283 0.70 -9.66 -24.72
CA ALA A 283 -0.62 -9.55 -24.11
C ALA A 283 -0.62 -9.41 -22.57
N VAL A 284 0.51 -8.99 -21.99
CA VAL A 284 0.58 -8.68 -20.55
C VAL A 284 -0.30 -7.45 -20.23
N THR A 285 -0.21 -6.42 -21.08
CA THR A 285 -1.12 -5.26 -21.02
C THR A 285 -1.77 -5.01 -22.37
N GLY A 286 -2.73 -4.09 -22.41
CA GLY A 286 -3.18 -3.50 -23.66
C GLY A 286 -2.16 -2.48 -24.21
N SER A 287 -2.54 -1.77 -25.26
CA SER A 287 -1.65 -0.95 -26.09
C SER A 287 -0.92 0.20 -25.37
N GLY A 288 -1.38 0.59 -24.20
CA GLY A 288 -0.76 1.72 -23.45
C GLY A 288 -0.65 3.02 -24.25
N SER A 289 -1.41 3.19 -25.33
CA SER A 289 -1.45 4.46 -26.07
C SER A 289 -1.97 5.59 -25.18
N CYS A 290 -1.61 6.83 -25.47
CA CYS A 290 -1.93 7.99 -24.63
C CYS A 290 -3.44 8.11 -24.33
N ASN A 291 -4.31 7.70 -25.23
CA ASN A 291 -5.75 7.73 -25.04
C ASN A 291 -6.35 6.44 -24.44
N SER A 292 -5.53 5.42 -24.23
CA SER A 292 -5.94 4.13 -23.68
C SER A 292 -5.95 4.15 -22.15
N THR A 293 -6.74 3.22 -21.57
CA THR A 293 -6.78 2.95 -20.14
C THR A 293 -6.39 1.51 -19.80
N ASN A 294 -5.96 0.73 -20.80
CA ASN A 294 -5.64 -0.70 -20.69
C ASN A 294 -4.14 -1.03 -20.68
N GLY A 295 -3.27 -0.03 -20.60
CA GLY A 295 -1.82 -0.19 -20.44
C GLY A 295 -1.40 -0.58 -19.02
N VAL A 296 -0.13 -0.35 -18.73
CA VAL A 296 0.44 -0.47 -17.38
C VAL A 296 -0.37 0.37 -16.40
N LYS A 297 -0.75 -0.22 -15.28
CA LYS A 297 -1.49 0.48 -14.20
C LYS A 297 -0.54 0.86 -13.08
N PHE A 298 -0.59 2.12 -12.64
CA PHE A 298 0.28 2.68 -11.59
C PHE A 298 -0.37 2.70 -10.20
N ASN A 299 -1.30 1.80 -9.95
CA ASN A 299 -2.07 1.68 -8.72
C ASN A 299 -1.83 0.34 -7.99
N SER A 300 -0.65 -0.28 -8.19
CA SER A 300 -0.26 -1.58 -7.63
C SER A 300 -1.11 -2.77 -8.09
N THR A 301 -1.84 -2.65 -9.20
CA THR A 301 -2.54 -3.81 -9.78
C THR A 301 -1.51 -4.81 -10.32
N PRO A 302 -1.52 -6.09 -9.88
CA PRO A 302 -0.60 -7.11 -10.38
C PRO A 302 -0.80 -7.36 -11.88
N LEU A 303 0.30 -7.38 -12.64
CA LEU A 303 0.35 -7.72 -14.05
C LEU A 303 1.14 -9.02 -14.19
N LYS A 304 0.51 -10.10 -14.60
CA LYS A 304 1.18 -11.39 -14.81
C LYS A 304 2.07 -11.30 -16.03
N ILE A 305 3.38 -11.42 -15.84
CA ILE A 305 4.38 -11.41 -16.91
C ILE A 305 4.82 -12.82 -17.34
N GLY A 306 4.54 -13.82 -16.51
CA GLY A 306 4.86 -15.21 -16.79
C GLY A 306 4.58 -16.12 -15.60
N SER A 307 5.15 -17.31 -15.61
CA SER A 307 5.04 -18.28 -14.51
C SER A 307 6.28 -19.17 -14.43
N ILE A 308 6.53 -19.75 -13.26
CA ILE A 308 7.45 -20.84 -13.03
C ILE A 308 6.71 -22.02 -12.42
N THR A 309 7.13 -23.23 -12.72
CA THR A 309 6.49 -24.45 -12.20
C THR A 309 7.40 -25.15 -11.18
N SER A 310 6.81 -26.00 -10.33
CA SER A 310 7.56 -26.82 -9.36
C SER A 310 8.50 -27.85 -10.03
N ALA A 311 8.43 -28.04 -11.33
CA ALA A 311 9.37 -28.87 -12.10
C ALA A 311 10.60 -28.09 -12.60
N GLN A 312 10.60 -26.76 -12.45
CA GLN A 312 11.66 -25.90 -12.97
C GLN A 312 12.50 -25.32 -11.83
N THR A 313 13.81 -25.37 -11.94
CA THR A 313 14.74 -24.70 -11.02
C THR A 313 15.01 -23.25 -11.43
N SER A 314 14.76 -22.90 -12.68
CA SER A 314 14.92 -21.54 -13.22
C SER A 314 13.96 -21.28 -14.38
N GLN A 315 13.67 -20.01 -14.63
CA GLN A 315 12.86 -19.54 -15.75
C GLN A 315 13.31 -18.15 -16.17
N THR A 316 13.49 -17.96 -17.48
CA THR A 316 13.68 -16.61 -18.07
C THR A 316 12.40 -16.21 -18.81
N ILE A 317 11.88 -15.05 -18.48
CA ILE A 317 10.70 -14.45 -19.11
C ILE A 317 11.19 -13.23 -19.88
N THR A 318 10.94 -13.22 -21.19
CA THR A 318 11.37 -12.11 -22.07
C THR A 318 10.15 -11.36 -22.56
N ASN A 319 10.06 -10.10 -22.15
CA ASN A 319 9.09 -9.12 -22.60
C ASN A 319 9.79 -7.88 -23.12
N GLN A 320 9.02 -6.95 -23.63
CA GLN A 320 9.43 -5.59 -23.98
C GLN A 320 8.45 -4.63 -23.31
N VAL A 321 8.97 -3.55 -22.74
CA VAL A 321 8.16 -2.46 -22.22
C VAL A 321 8.32 -1.24 -23.14
N THR A 322 7.20 -0.61 -23.49
CA THR A 322 7.17 0.64 -24.24
C THR A 322 6.57 1.73 -23.38
N TRP A 323 7.35 2.75 -23.11
CA TRP A 323 6.92 3.95 -22.39
C TRP A 323 6.58 5.06 -23.37
N ARG A 324 5.51 5.82 -23.08
CA ARG A 324 5.07 6.95 -23.90
C ARG A 324 4.90 8.18 -23.05
N LEU A 325 5.48 9.29 -23.51
CA LEU A 325 5.24 10.61 -22.95
C LEU A 325 4.07 11.23 -23.69
N CYS A 326 3.05 11.65 -22.95
CA CYS A 326 1.77 12.09 -23.48
C CYS A 326 1.42 13.53 -23.05
N SER A 327 0.84 14.28 -23.97
CA SER A 327 0.34 15.62 -23.71
C SER A 327 -0.99 15.61 -22.95
N GLY A 328 -1.09 16.40 -21.90
CA GLY A 328 -2.36 16.69 -21.22
C GLY A 328 -3.13 17.87 -21.81
N GLY A 329 -2.59 18.49 -22.89
CA GLY A 329 -3.23 19.63 -23.58
C GLY A 329 -2.53 20.97 -23.33
N SER A 330 -3.29 22.04 -23.21
CA SER A 330 -2.77 23.42 -23.14
C SER A 330 -1.92 23.71 -21.89
N SER A 331 -2.05 22.93 -20.82
CA SER A 331 -1.27 23.07 -19.59
C SER A 331 0.09 22.39 -19.63
N LEU A 332 0.51 21.84 -20.79
CA LEU A 332 1.79 21.16 -20.91
C LEU A 332 2.95 22.14 -20.63
N PRO A 333 3.84 21.84 -19.65
CA PRO A 333 4.92 22.74 -19.26
C PRO A 333 6.00 22.84 -20.32
N THR A 334 6.90 23.81 -20.16
CA THR A 334 8.17 23.92 -20.88
C THR A 334 9.32 23.68 -19.91
N GLY A 335 10.42 23.11 -20.40
CA GLY A 335 11.58 22.75 -19.58
C GLY A 335 11.59 21.28 -19.19
N THR A 336 12.39 20.95 -18.19
CA THR A 336 12.54 19.57 -17.69
C THR A 336 11.27 19.12 -16.97
N VAL A 337 10.81 17.92 -17.28
CA VAL A 337 9.68 17.27 -16.62
C VAL A 337 10.10 15.89 -16.09
N SER A 338 9.46 15.43 -15.04
CA SER A 338 9.79 14.17 -14.39
C SER A 338 8.56 13.43 -13.87
N ALA A 339 8.65 12.12 -13.76
CA ALA A 339 7.70 11.27 -13.06
C ALA A 339 8.42 10.06 -12.47
N ALA A 340 7.88 9.46 -11.42
CA ALA A 340 8.47 8.29 -10.80
C ALA A 340 7.42 7.27 -10.37
N ALA A 341 7.76 5.99 -10.51
CA ALA A 341 6.97 4.86 -10.03
C ALA A 341 7.88 3.78 -9.43
N GLU A 342 7.39 3.08 -8.43
CA GLU A 342 8.00 1.84 -7.93
C GLU A 342 7.54 0.65 -8.76
N MET A 343 8.40 -0.37 -8.87
CA MET A 343 8.10 -1.61 -9.57
C MET A 343 8.55 -2.84 -8.76
N PRO A 344 7.78 -3.32 -7.80
CA PRO A 344 8.04 -4.61 -7.17
C PRO A 344 7.66 -5.80 -8.07
N VAL A 345 8.41 -6.91 -7.92
CA VAL A 345 8.06 -8.23 -8.46
C VAL A 345 7.38 -9.03 -7.35
N THR A 346 6.25 -9.65 -7.68
CA THR A 346 5.45 -10.41 -6.73
C THR A 346 5.08 -11.78 -7.28
N PHE A 347 4.71 -12.70 -6.40
CA PHE A 347 4.36 -14.08 -6.74
C PHE A 347 2.98 -14.43 -6.17
N ASN A 348 2.22 -15.27 -6.89
CA ASN A 348 0.98 -15.86 -6.40
C ASN A 348 0.68 -17.21 -7.04
#